data_b96e6828663d32fa763c9e89a7cc8e4f
#
_entry.id   b96e6828663d32fa763c9e89a7cc8e4f
#
_cell.length_a   1.000
_cell.length_b   1.000
_cell.length_c   1.000
_cell.angle_alpha   90.00
_cell.angle_beta   90.00
_cell.angle_gamma   90.00
#
_symmetry.space_group_name_H-M   'P 1'
#
loop_
_entity.id
_entity.type
_entity.pdbx_description
1 polymer ?
#
loop_
_entity_poly.entity_id
_entity_poly.type
_entity_poly.pdbx_seq_one_letter_code
_entity_poly.pdbx_strand_id
1 'polypeptide(L)'
;MDQNFLSVKGIRKSFGSTEVLKGIDLSLNRGDVLAIIGSSGSGKTTLLRCLNFLETPDEGCISVGGELLLDASDKHSLSDAQIRRNRLRFGLVFQSFNLFPQYTVLQNLMLAPTLALKDEIKAIRKEQGRHAARNFKAEQHAAIKEKATALLARVGLADRADAYPCQLSGGQQQRVAIARALCMSPDILCFDEPTSALDPELTGEVLSVIRGLKSSDSTMIVVTHEMEFARSVADRVIFMANGVIEEEGTPEEVFGNPKSETLKNFLHKSPEM
;
A
#
# COMPACT_ATOMS: atom_id res chain seq x y z
N MET A 1 -18.44 5.69 -19.57
CA MET A 1 -18.39 4.45 -18.76
C MET A 1 -17.18 4.61 -17.86
N ASP A 2 -17.39 4.97 -16.61
CA ASP A 2 -16.34 5.09 -15.62
C ASP A 2 -15.78 3.68 -15.38
N GLN A 3 -14.62 3.40 -16.00
CA GLN A 3 -13.91 2.15 -15.72
C GLN A 3 -13.22 2.34 -14.36
N ASN A 4 -13.66 1.57 -13.36
CA ASN A 4 -12.98 1.51 -12.07
C ASN A 4 -11.48 1.30 -12.29
N PHE A 5 -10.65 2.12 -11.64
CA PHE A 5 -9.19 2.01 -11.75
C PHE A 5 -8.66 0.71 -11.14
N LEU A 6 -9.15 0.34 -9.94
CA LEU A 6 -8.98 -0.99 -9.36
C LEU A 6 -10.33 -1.72 -9.41
N SER A 7 -10.31 -2.96 -9.87
CA SER A 7 -11.46 -3.87 -9.83
C SER A 7 -11.01 -5.20 -9.25
N VAL A 8 -11.67 -5.62 -8.18
CA VAL A 8 -11.45 -6.88 -7.45
C VAL A 8 -12.77 -7.64 -7.44
N LYS A 9 -12.75 -8.89 -7.87
CA LYS A 9 -13.98 -9.68 -7.99
C LYS A 9 -13.79 -11.07 -7.41
N GLY A 10 -14.66 -11.43 -6.47
CA GLY A 10 -14.80 -12.76 -5.91
C GLY A 10 -13.56 -13.30 -5.20
N ILE A 11 -12.74 -12.44 -4.58
CA ILE A 11 -11.50 -12.88 -3.92
C ILE A 11 -11.82 -13.77 -2.73
N ARG A 12 -11.35 -15.03 -2.80
CA ARG A 12 -11.38 -16.00 -1.71
C ARG A 12 -9.98 -16.38 -1.29
N LYS A 13 -9.80 -16.61 0.00
CA LYS A 13 -8.52 -17.08 0.55
C LYS A 13 -8.72 -17.91 1.78
N SER A 14 -8.11 -19.10 1.77
CA SER A 14 -8.10 -20.03 2.91
C SER A 14 -6.67 -20.30 3.36
N PHE A 15 -6.49 -20.55 4.65
CA PHE A 15 -5.27 -21.07 5.25
C PHE A 15 -5.61 -22.37 5.99
N GLY A 16 -5.19 -23.50 5.42
CA GLY A 16 -5.62 -24.81 5.88
C GLY A 16 -7.13 -24.99 5.78
N SER A 17 -7.81 -25.26 6.88
CA SER A 17 -9.27 -25.40 6.93
C SER A 17 -10.03 -24.08 7.18
N THR A 18 -9.32 -22.98 7.39
CA THR A 18 -9.94 -21.70 7.75
C THR A 18 -10.07 -20.81 6.52
N GLU A 19 -11.31 -20.52 6.08
CA GLU A 19 -11.60 -19.55 5.03
C GLU A 19 -11.58 -18.14 5.63
N VAL A 20 -10.59 -17.32 5.23
CA VAL A 20 -10.37 -15.97 5.75
C VAL A 20 -11.03 -14.91 4.89
N LEU A 21 -11.01 -15.06 3.56
CA LEU A 21 -11.75 -14.20 2.63
C LEU A 21 -12.78 -15.03 1.90
N LYS A 22 -14.04 -14.56 1.90
CA LYS A 22 -15.22 -15.33 1.48
C LYS A 22 -15.92 -14.72 0.27
N GLY A 23 -15.18 -14.32 -0.73
CA GLY A 23 -15.71 -13.70 -1.95
C GLY A 23 -15.82 -12.18 -1.80
N ILE A 24 -14.69 -11.51 -1.80
CA ILE A 24 -14.60 -10.06 -1.69
C ILE A 24 -14.71 -9.44 -3.08
N ASP A 25 -15.68 -8.54 -3.25
CA ASP A 25 -15.82 -7.66 -4.40
C ASP A 25 -15.57 -6.22 -3.96
N LEU A 26 -14.65 -5.52 -4.62
CA LEU A 26 -14.43 -4.10 -4.40
C LEU A 26 -13.97 -3.39 -5.66
N SER A 27 -14.24 -2.11 -5.75
CA SER A 27 -13.75 -1.27 -6.83
C SER A 27 -13.27 0.08 -6.29
N LEU A 28 -12.33 0.73 -6.98
CA LEU A 28 -11.81 2.02 -6.60
C LEU A 28 -11.52 2.84 -7.85
N ASN A 29 -11.92 4.12 -7.86
CA ASN A 29 -11.58 5.02 -8.96
C ASN A 29 -10.16 5.56 -8.77
N ARG A 30 -9.60 6.12 -9.84
CA ARG A 30 -8.30 6.78 -9.76
C ARG A 30 -8.41 8.04 -8.89
N GLY A 31 -7.48 8.19 -7.96
CA GLY A 31 -7.44 9.32 -7.04
C GLY A 31 -8.28 9.17 -5.78
N ASP A 32 -9.14 8.12 -5.68
CA ASP A 32 -9.94 7.88 -4.49
C ASP A 32 -9.11 7.26 -3.36
N VAL A 33 -9.54 7.53 -2.14
CA VAL A 33 -9.03 6.93 -0.91
C VAL A 33 -10.08 5.99 -0.33
N LEU A 34 -9.75 4.70 -0.25
CA LEU A 34 -10.58 3.68 0.38
C LEU A 34 -10.06 3.38 1.78
N ALA A 35 -10.88 3.60 2.80
CA ALA A 35 -10.58 3.10 4.14
C ALA A 35 -11.21 1.72 4.35
N ILE A 36 -10.46 0.80 4.94
CA ILE A 36 -10.91 -0.54 5.33
C ILE A 36 -10.84 -0.61 6.85
N ILE A 37 -12.02 -0.74 7.48
CA ILE A 37 -12.15 -0.87 8.93
C ILE A 37 -12.74 -2.22 9.31
N GLY A 38 -12.64 -2.60 10.57
CA GLY A 38 -13.22 -3.86 11.08
C GLY A 38 -12.38 -4.48 12.19
N SER A 39 -12.95 -5.46 12.89
CA SER A 39 -12.30 -6.12 14.03
C SER A 39 -11.03 -6.87 13.62
N SER A 40 -10.17 -7.15 14.59
CA SER A 40 -9.00 -8.03 14.40
C SER A 40 -9.47 -9.40 13.88
N GLY A 41 -8.74 -9.97 12.92
CA GLY A 41 -9.09 -11.25 12.30
C GLY A 41 -10.20 -11.20 11.25
N SER A 42 -10.76 -10.03 10.89
CA SER A 42 -11.79 -9.92 9.84
C SER A 42 -11.28 -10.12 8.41
N GLY A 43 -9.96 -10.25 8.20
CA GLY A 43 -9.37 -10.51 6.89
C GLY A 43 -8.73 -9.29 6.20
N LYS A 44 -8.74 -8.09 6.79
CA LYS A 44 -8.22 -6.83 6.20
C LYS A 44 -6.78 -6.94 5.67
N THR A 45 -5.85 -7.35 6.54
CA THR A 45 -4.44 -7.55 6.17
C THR A 45 -4.29 -8.64 5.10
N THR A 46 -5.08 -9.72 5.16
CA THR A 46 -5.05 -10.78 4.15
C THR A 46 -5.52 -10.26 2.79
N LEU A 47 -6.60 -9.46 2.77
CA LEU A 47 -7.06 -8.81 1.54
C LEU A 47 -5.97 -7.91 0.97
N LEU A 48 -5.36 -7.05 1.80
CA LEU A 48 -4.30 -6.15 1.37
C LEU A 48 -3.08 -6.92 0.83
N ARG A 49 -2.72 -8.05 1.44
CA ARG A 49 -1.64 -8.93 0.95
C ARG A 49 -1.98 -9.58 -0.38
N CYS A 50 -3.23 -9.98 -0.60
CA CYS A 50 -3.69 -10.50 -1.90
C CYS A 50 -3.58 -9.42 -2.99
N LEU A 51 -4.01 -8.18 -2.72
CA LEU A 51 -3.91 -7.06 -3.64
C LEU A 51 -2.45 -6.74 -4.01
N ASN A 52 -1.54 -6.87 -3.05
CA ASN A 52 -0.10 -6.64 -3.25
C ASN A 52 0.66 -7.88 -3.75
N PHE A 53 -0.02 -8.95 -4.13
CA PHE A 53 0.59 -10.21 -4.59
C PHE A 53 1.59 -10.84 -3.58
N LEU A 54 1.45 -10.55 -2.29
CA LEU A 54 2.20 -11.18 -1.21
C LEU A 54 1.58 -12.52 -0.81
N GLU A 55 0.25 -12.62 -0.97
CA GLU A 55 -0.52 -13.85 -0.88
C GLU A 55 -1.24 -14.08 -2.21
N THR A 56 -1.31 -15.31 -2.66
CA THR A 56 -2.10 -15.67 -3.84
C THR A 56 -3.51 -16.03 -3.39
N PRO A 57 -4.56 -15.34 -3.85
CA PRO A 57 -5.93 -15.75 -3.58
C PRO A 57 -6.23 -17.12 -4.22
N ASP A 58 -7.17 -17.85 -3.63
CA ASP A 58 -7.56 -19.17 -4.13
C ASP A 58 -8.57 -19.05 -5.28
N GLU A 59 -9.38 -17.98 -5.27
CA GLU A 59 -10.35 -17.64 -6.32
C GLU A 59 -10.41 -16.14 -6.53
N GLY A 60 -10.97 -15.71 -7.67
CA GLY A 60 -11.27 -14.34 -8.02
C GLY A 60 -10.25 -13.68 -8.95
N CYS A 61 -10.51 -12.43 -9.27
CA CYS A 61 -9.74 -11.64 -10.24
C CYS A 61 -9.33 -10.28 -9.68
N ILE A 62 -8.16 -9.78 -10.10
CA ILE A 62 -7.66 -8.44 -9.80
C ILE A 62 -7.28 -7.75 -11.10
N SER A 63 -7.83 -6.56 -11.35
CA SER A 63 -7.51 -5.72 -12.50
C SER A 63 -7.18 -4.29 -12.05
N VAL A 64 -6.19 -3.65 -12.71
CA VAL A 64 -5.80 -2.25 -12.45
C VAL A 64 -5.68 -1.51 -13.78
N GLY A 65 -6.36 -0.37 -13.91
CA GLY A 65 -6.36 0.43 -15.14
C GLY A 65 -6.90 -0.33 -16.35
N GLY A 66 -7.83 -1.27 -16.15
CA GLY A 66 -8.39 -2.13 -17.20
C GLY A 66 -7.53 -3.34 -17.56
N GLU A 67 -6.32 -3.46 -17.03
CA GLU A 67 -5.44 -4.61 -17.23
C GLU A 67 -5.71 -5.69 -16.18
N LEU A 68 -5.96 -6.93 -16.62
CA LEU A 68 -6.12 -8.10 -15.75
C LEU A 68 -4.74 -8.52 -15.23
N LEU A 69 -4.52 -8.37 -13.92
CA LEU A 69 -3.25 -8.72 -13.26
C LEU A 69 -3.25 -10.14 -12.71
N LEU A 70 -4.41 -10.62 -12.26
CA LEU A 70 -4.62 -11.95 -11.73
C LEU A 70 -6.01 -12.45 -12.10
N ASP A 71 -6.07 -13.70 -12.54
CA ASP A 71 -7.25 -14.55 -12.55
C ASP A 71 -6.88 -15.86 -11.85
N ALA A 72 -7.41 -16.07 -10.66
CA ALA A 72 -7.11 -17.27 -9.88
C ALA A 72 -7.77 -18.54 -10.46
N SER A 73 -8.74 -18.41 -11.39
CA SER A 73 -9.31 -19.54 -12.13
C SER A 73 -8.40 -20.06 -13.24
N ASP A 74 -7.46 -19.23 -13.69
CA ASP A 74 -6.45 -19.68 -14.67
C ASP A 74 -5.44 -20.60 -13.99
N LYS A 75 -5.41 -21.87 -14.45
CA LYS A 75 -4.48 -22.89 -13.95
C LYS A 75 -3.02 -22.59 -14.26
N HIS A 76 -2.73 -21.66 -15.16
CA HIS A 76 -1.38 -21.18 -15.41
C HIS A 76 -1.00 -20.17 -14.31
N SER A 77 -0.22 -20.63 -13.34
CA SER A 77 0.32 -19.76 -12.30
C SER A 77 1.10 -18.61 -12.93
N LEU A 78 0.94 -17.39 -12.38
CA LEU A 78 1.76 -16.25 -12.77
C LEU A 78 3.25 -16.60 -12.59
N SER A 79 4.05 -16.31 -13.58
CA SER A 79 5.50 -16.43 -13.47
C SER A 79 6.03 -15.42 -12.43
N ASP A 80 7.17 -15.74 -11.81
CA ASP A 80 7.84 -14.82 -10.88
C ASP A 80 8.09 -13.43 -11.47
N ALA A 81 8.31 -13.36 -12.79
CA ALA A 81 8.50 -12.09 -13.50
C ALA A 81 7.19 -11.30 -13.58
N GLN A 82 6.06 -11.95 -13.79
CA GLN A 82 4.73 -11.31 -13.80
C GLN A 82 4.35 -10.85 -12.38
N ILE A 83 4.53 -11.70 -11.38
CA ILE A 83 4.29 -11.34 -9.97
C ILE A 83 5.13 -10.10 -9.59
N ARG A 84 6.42 -10.07 -9.96
CA ARG A 84 7.28 -8.90 -9.69
C ARG A 84 6.77 -7.63 -10.38
N ARG A 85 6.33 -7.71 -11.64
CA ARG A 85 5.75 -6.56 -12.35
C ARG A 85 4.46 -6.09 -11.69
N ASN A 86 3.58 -7.01 -11.33
CA ASN A 86 2.32 -6.69 -10.69
C ASN A 86 2.53 -6.02 -9.32
N ARG A 87 3.50 -6.49 -8.53
CA ARG A 87 3.88 -5.86 -7.25
C ARG A 87 4.34 -4.42 -7.40
N LEU A 88 4.97 -4.04 -8.52
CA LEU A 88 5.42 -2.67 -8.74
C LEU A 88 4.27 -1.67 -8.91
N ARG A 89 3.07 -2.15 -9.24
CA ARG A 89 1.87 -1.31 -9.33
C ARG A 89 1.32 -0.91 -7.96
N PHE A 90 1.72 -1.63 -6.91
CA PHE A 90 1.28 -1.39 -5.54
C PHE A 90 2.46 -1.01 -4.66
N GLY A 91 2.30 0.05 -3.89
CA GLY A 91 3.24 0.39 -2.81
C GLY A 91 2.63 -0.04 -1.48
N LEU A 92 3.34 -0.83 -0.69
CA LEU A 92 2.84 -1.29 0.61
C LEU A 92 3.66 -0.69 1.75
N VAL A 93 2.94 -0.05 2.67
CA VAL A 93 3.45 0.42 3.96
C VAL A 93 2.90 -0.51 5.02
N PHE A 94 3.79 -1.21 5.71
CA PHE A 94 3.43 -2.21 6.73
C PHE A 94 3.20 -1.55 8.10
N GLN A 95 2.52 -2.27 8.97
CA GLN A 95 2.37 -1.96 10.38
C GLN A 95 3.75 -1.78 11.08
N SER A 96 4.67 -2.71 10.85
CA SER A 96 6.07 -2.56 11.24
C SER A 96 6.83 -1.86 10.12
N PHE A 97 7.74 -0.97 10.45
CA PHE A 97 8.43 -0.09 9.49
C PHE A 97 9.23 -0.86 8.43
N ASN A 98 9.74 -2.04 8.78
CA ASN A 98 10.49 -2.95 7.90
C ASN A 98 11.62 -2.25 7.12
N LEU A 99 12.30 -1.30 7.76
CA LEU A 99 13.48 -0.68 7.19
C LEU A 99 14.68 -1.62 7.29
N PHE A 100 15.54 -1.56 6.29
CA PHE A 100 16.80 -2.30 6.30
C PHE A 100 17.78 -1.62 7.26
N PRO A 101 18.12 -2.25 8.39
CA PRO A 101 18.91 -1.59 9.45
C PRO A 101 20.35 -1.27 9.04
N GLN A 102 20.90 -2.00 8.06
CA GLN A 102 22.25 -1.81 7.53
C GLN A 102 22.37 -0.67 6.50
N TYR A 103 21.25 -0.10 6.08
CA TYR A 103 21.22 0.99 5.09
C TYR A 103 20.80 2.31 5.76
N THR A 104 21.35 3.42 5.26
CA THR A 104 20.88 4.74 5.65
C THR A 104 19.45 4.97 5.16
N VAL A 105 18.80 6.02 5.63
CA VAL A 105 17.45 6.45 5.21
C VAL A 105 17.41 6.60 3.68
N LEU A 106 18.35 7.37 3.11
CA LEU A 106 18.42 7.57 1.65
C LEU A 106 18.62 6.24 0.91
N GLN A 107 19.49 5.37 1.40
CA GLN A 107 19.74 4.06 0.79
C GLN A 107 18.50 3.15 0.86
N ASN A 108 17.72 3.22 1.94
CA ASN A 108 16.43 2.49 2.05
C ASN A 108 15.46 2.89 0.93
N LEU A 109 15.36 4.17 0.58
CA LEU A 109 14.49 4.63 -0.50
C LEU A 109 15.02 4.21 -1.88
N MET A 110 16.35 4.29 -2.07
CA MET A 110 16.98 4.06 -3.38
C MET A 110 17.12 2.57 -3.74
N LEU A 111 17.03 1.66 -2.76
CA LEU A 111 17.33 0.25 -2.95
C LEU A 111 16.44 -0.40 -4.03
N ALA A 112 15.12 -0.33 -3.87
CA ALA A 112 14.17 -0.99 -4.76
C ALA A 112 14.22 -0.41 -6.19
N PRO A 113 14.18 0.93 -6.42
CA PRO A 113 14.34 1.49 -7.75
C PRO A 113 15.66 1.08 -8.43
N THR A 114 16.77 1.08 -7.68
CA THR A 114 18.08 0.67 -8.22
C THR A 114 18.09 -0.81 -8.62
N LEU A 115 17.41 -1.66 -7.85
CA LEU A 115 17.30 -3.08 -8.18
C LEU A 115 16.43 -3.33 -9.42
N ALA A 116 15.39 -2.54 -9.62
CA ALA A 116 14.50 -2.64 -10.78
C ALA A 116 15.23 -2.38 -12.12
N LEU A 117 16.28 -1.57 -12.11
CA LEU A 117 17.07 -1.27 -13.32
C LEU A 117 18.00 -2.41 -13.78
N LYS A 118 18.17 -3.49 -13.00
CA LYS A 118 19.19 -4.51 -13.29
C LYS A 118 19.04 -5.16 -14.67
N ASP A 119 17.82 -5.48 -15.05
CA ASP A 119 17.56 -6.17 -16.31
C ASP A 119 17.76 -5.22 -17.50
N GLU A 120 17.35 -3.96 -17.37
CA GLU A 120 17.55 -2.93 -18.38
C GLU A 120 19.03 -2.62 -18.58
N ILE A 121 19.79 -2.44 -17.50
CA ILE A 121 21.24 -2.25 -17.57
C ILE A 121 21.92 -3.43 -18.25
N LYS A 122 21.44 -4.67 -18.01
CA LYS A 122 21.97 -5.87 -18.65
C LYS A 122 21.65 -5.89 -20.16
N ALA A 123 20.47 -5.47 -20.54
CA ALA A 123 20.06 -5.35 -21.96
C ALA A 123 20.92 -4.32 -22.69
N ILE A 124 21.03 -3.10 -22.15
CA ILE A 124 21.86 -2.03 -22.71
C ILE A 124 23.33 -2.49 -22.84
N ARG A 125 23.84 -3.19 -21.81
CA ARG A 125 25.22 -3.71 -21.87
C ARG A 125 25.43 -4.69 -23.00
N LYS A 126 24.43 -5.50 -23.33
CA LYS A 126 24.48 -6.49 -24.42
C LYS A 126 24.38 -5.82 -25.79
N GLU A 127 23.53 -4.81 -25.94
CA GLU A 127 23.23 -4.17 -27.21
C GLU A 127 24.19 -3.03 -27.56
N GLN A 128 24.54 -2.18 -26.56
CA GLN A 128 25.27 -0.92 -26.78
C GLN A 128 26.66 -0.92 -26.10
N GLY A 129 26.99 -1.99 -25.35
CA GLY A 129 28.28 -2.15 -24.73
C GLY A 129 28.39 -1.60 -23.30
N ARG A 130 29.58 -1.82 -22.70
CA ARG A 130 29.82 -1.51 -21.29
C ARG A 130 29.76 -0.01 -20.95
N HIS A 131 30.21 0.84 -21.88
CA HIS A 131 30.27 2.27 -21.66
C HIS A 131 28.86 2.89 -21.59
N ALA A 132 27.99 2.53 -22.55
CA ALA A 132 26.59 2.97 -22.55
C ALA A 132 25.85 2.51 -21.28
N ALA A 133 26.01 1.25 -20.88
CA ALA A 133 25.39 0.73 -19.65
C ALA A 133 25.89 1.44 -18.37
N ARG A 134 27.17 1.86 -18.34
CA ARG A 134 27.72 2.63 -17.21
C ARG A 134 27.12 4.04 -17.15
N ASN A 135 27.04 4.72 -18.27
CA ASN A 135 26.45 6.05 -18.36
C ASN A 135 24.98 6.03 -17.97
N PHE A 136 24.20 5.12 -18.55
CA PHE A 136 22.79 4.91 -18.20
C PHE A 136 22.61 4.66 -16.69
N LYS A 137 23.41 3.74 -16.12
CA LYS A 137 23.36 3.47 -14.67
C LYS A 137 23.65 4.71 -13.83
N ALA A 138 24.62 5.52 -14.21
CA ALA A 138 24.99 6.73 -13.47
C ALA A 138 23.87 7.78 -13.53
N GLU A 139 23.27 7.99 -14.69
CA GLU A 139 22.14 8.89 -14.93
C GLU A 139 20.90 8.47 -14.12
N GLN A 140 20.51 7.20 -14.23
CA GLN A 140 19.36 6.69 -13.49
C GLN A 140 19.58 6.75 -11.98
N HIS A 141 20.79 6.45 -11.51
CA HIS A 141 21.10 6.54 -10.09
C HIS A 141 21.02 7.99 -9.57
N ALA A 142 21.42 8.98 -10.37
CA ALA A 142 21.30 10.39 -10.03
C ALA A 142 19.79 10.81 -9.94
N ALA A 143 18.99 10.41 -10.92
CA ALA A 143 17.54 10.66 -10.93
C ALA A 143 16.81 10.01 -9.74
N ILE A 144 17.16 8.75 -9.41
CA ILE A 144 16.62 8.07 -8.23
C ILE A 144 16.99 8.80 -6.94
N LYS A 145 18.26 9.26 -6.83
CA LYS A 145 18.71 10.01 -5.66
C LYS A 145 17.97 11.32 -5.50
N GLU A 146 17.80 12.07 -6.57
CA GLU A 146 17.04 13.33 -6.59
C GLU A 146 15.60 13.11 -6.13
N LYS A 147 14.91 12.11 -6.72
CA LYS A 147 13.55 11.73 -6.33
C LYS A 147 13.47 11.32 -4.86
N ALA A 148 14.39 10.49 -4.38
CA ALA A 148 14.42 10.05 -3.00
C ALA A 148 14.63 11.23 -2.03
N THR A 149 15.52 12.18 -2.36
CA THR A 149 15.75 13.37 -1.57
C THR A 149 14.51 14.27 -1.52
N ALA A 150 13.83 14.48 -2.64
CA ALA A 150 12.58 15.23 -2.69
C ALA A 150 11.47 14.57 -1.84
N LEU A 151 11.36 13.25 -1.87
CA LEU A 151 10.42 12.50 -1.04
C LEU A 151 10.74 12.61 0.45
N LEU A 152 12.02 12.58 0.84
CA LEU A 152 12.40 12.81 2.23
C LEU A 152 12.02 14.22 2.71
N ALA A 153 12.19 15.23 1.87
CA ALA A 153 11.73 16.59 2.18
C ALA A 153 10.20 16.62 2.33
N ARG A 154 9.45 15.94 1.46
CA ARG A 154 7.98 15.88 1.52
C ARG A 154 7.45 15.24 2.81
N VAL A 155 8.19 14.27 3.38
CA VAL A 155 7.81 13.64 4.67
C VAL A 155 8.50 14.31 5.89
N GLY A 156 9.16 15.47 5.72
CA GLY A 156 9.78 16.24 6.77
C GLY A 156 11.05 15.62 7.37
N LEU A 157 11.84 14.91 6.53
CA LEU A 157 13.05 14.18 6.95
C LEU A 157 14.28 14.49 6.06
N ALA A 158 14.34 15.69 5.47
CA ALA A 158 15.44 16.08 4.59
C ALA A 158 16.81 16.03 5.28
N ASP A 159 16.86 16.36 6.57
CA ASP A 159 18.07 16.36 7.41
C ASP A 159 18.49 14.97 7.91
N ARG A 160 17.70 13.93 7.63
CA ARG A 160 17.89 12.55 8.10
C ARG A 160 18.38 11.59 7.02
N ALA A 161 18.76 12.07 5.83
CA ALA A 161 19.13 11.25 4.69
C ALA A 161 20.25 10.23 5.00
N ASP A 162 21.25 10.64 5.78
CA ASP A 162 22.40 9.81 6.14
C ASP A 162 22.24 9.06 7.47
N ALA A 163 21.14 9.26 8.20
CA ALA A 163 20.84 8.55 9.44
C ALA A 163 20.51 7.07 9.16
N TYR A 164 20.76 6.22 10.15
CA TYR A 164 20.34 4.82 10.15
C TYR A 164 19.01 4.65 10.88
N PRO A 165 18.23 3.59 10.59
CA PRO A 165 16.93 3.35 11.23
C PRO A 165 16.98 3.40 12.77
N CYS A 166 18.02 2.89 13.39
CA CYS A 166 18.19 2.89 14.84
C CYS A 166 18.35 4.30 15.47
N GLN A 167 18.61 5.32 14.66
CA GLN A 167 18.75 6.72 15.06
C GLN A 167 17.44 7.52 14.92
N LEU A 168 16.35 6.87 14.50
CA LEU A 168 15.06 7.48 14.22
C LEU A 168 14.01 7.06 15.24
N SER A 169 13.09 7.97 15.59
CA SER A 169 11.87 7.62 16.32
C SER A 169 10.96 6.71 15.47
N GLY A 170 10.00 6.03 16.10
CA GLY A 170 9.02 5.19 15.40
C GLY A 170 8.27 5.95 14.31
N GLY A 171 7.78 7.15 14.62
CA GLY A 171 7.10 8.00 13.63
C GLY A 171 8.01 8.44 12.47
N GLN A 172 9.29 8.72 12.75
CA GLN A 172 10.27 8.99 11.69
C GLN A 172 10.52 7.75 10.83
N GLN A 173 10.65 6.56 11.42
CA GLN A 173 10.82 5.31 10.67
C GLN A 173 9.61 5.03 9.76
N GLN A 174 8.40 5.26 10.24
CA GLN A 174 7.19 5.09 9.45
C GLN A 174 7.13 6.09 8.29
N ARG A 175 7.50 7.34 8.52
CA ARG A 175 7.59 8.34 7.44
C ARG A 175 8.64 7.97 6.38
N VAL A 176 9.76 7.36 6.77
CA VAL A 176 10.73 6.78 5.82
C VAL A 176 10.12 5.61 5.04
N ALA A 177 9.35 4.71 5.69
CA ALA A 177 8.67 3.60 5.02
C ALA A 177 7.65 4.09 3.99
N ILE A 178 6.91 5.16 4.29
CA ILE A 178 6.01 5.85 3.34
C ILE A 178 6.80 6.40 2.14
N ALA A 179 7.87 7.16 2.40
CA ALA A 179 8.71 7.73 1.34
C ALA A 179 9.34 6.63 0.46
N ARG A 180 9.75 5.50 1.06
CA ARG A 180 10.28 4.34 0.34
C ARG A 180 9.24 3.73 -0.61
N ALA A 181 7.99 3.57 -0.16
CA ALA A 181 6.91 3.06 -1.00
C ALA A 181 6.63 4.01 -2.18
N LEU A 182 6.58 5.32 -1.95
CA LEU A 182 6.40 6.35 -2.98
C LEU A 182 7.56 6.41 -3.98
N CYS A 183 8.76 6.02 -3.59
CA CYS A 183 9.95 6.09 -4.47
C CYS A 183 9.80 5.19 -5.70
N MET A 184 8.98 4.12 -5.63
CA MET A 184 8.66 3.24 -6.75
C MET A 184 7.60 3.80 -7.70
N SER A 185 6.95 4.95 -7.40
CA SER A 185 5.82 5.49 -8.16
C SER A 185 4.71 4.46 -8.39
N PRO A 186 4.16 3.84 -7.35
CA PRO A 186 3.10 2.86 -7.50
C PRO A 186 1.82 3.50 -8.02
N ASP A 187 0.98 2.71 -8.70
CA ASP A 187 -0.35 3.12 -9.13
C ASP A 187 -1.32 3.26 -7.94
N ILE A 188 -1.16 2.39 -6.94
CA ILE A 188 -1.98 2.33 -5.73
C ILE A 188 -1.08 2.22 -4.51
N LEU A 189 -1.29 3.10 -3.53
CA LEU A 189 -0.55 3.06 -2.27
C LEU A 189 -1.41 2.41 -1.18
N CYS A 190 -0.91 1.33 -0.61
CA CYS A 190 -1.58 0.53 0.42
C CYS A 190 -0.92 0.77 1.78
N PHE A 191 -1.74 0.95 2.81
CA PHE A 191 -1.31 1.09 4.20
C PHE A 191 -1.96 0.00 5.05
N ASP A 192 -1.14 -0.81 5.73
CA ASP A 192 -1.60 -1.84 6.65
C ASP A 192 -1.38 -1.37 8.08
N GLU A 193 -2.39 -0.76 8.68
CA GLU A 193 -2.38 -0.21 10.04
C GLU A 193 -1.12 0.65 10.35
N PRO A 194 -0.90 1.74 9.60
CA PRO A 194 0.38 2.46 9.59
C PRO A 194 0.75 3.13 10.92
N THR A 195 -0.15 3.17 11.90
CA THR A 195 0.05 3.83 13.20
C THR A 195 0.05 2.88 14.38
N SER A 196 -0.35 1.61 14.21
CA SER A 196 -0.56 0.67 15.32
C SER A 196 0.71 0.28 16.11
N ALA A 197 1.90 0.52 15.53
CA ALA A 197 3.19 0.31 16.20
C ALA A 197 3.78 1.61 16.78
N LEU A 198 2.98 2.68 16.89
CA LEU A 198 3.43 4.00 17.32
C LEU A 198 2.77 4.40 18.64
N ASP A 199 3.49 5.22 19.39
CA ASP A 199 2.91 5.93 20.52
C ASP A 199 1.86 6.95 20.04
N PRO A 200 0.80 7.22 20.81
CA PRO A 200 -0.27 8.15 20.42
C PRO A 200 0.23 9.54 20.01
N GLU A 201 1.28 10.04 20.64
CA GLU A 201 1.88 11.35 20.31
C GLU A 201 2.46 11.39 18.89
N LEU A 202 2.96 10.26 18.37
CA LEU A 202 3.57 10.15 17.03
C LEU A 202 2.57 9.81 15.93
N THR A 203 1.41 9.28 16.32
CA THR A 203 0.32 8.90 15.37
C THR A 203 -0.11 10.08 14.52
N GLY A 204 -0.35 11.25 15.13
CA GLY A 204 -0.79 12.45 14.45
C GLY A 204 0.15 12.92 13.34
N GLU A 205 1.46 12.82 13.55
CA GLU A 205 2.47 13.21 12.53
C GLU A 205 2.39 12.30 11.29
N VAL A 206 2.27 10.98 11.49
CA VAL A 206 2.18 10.01 10.39
C VAL A 206 0.88 10.16 9.63
N LEU A 207 -0.26 10.30 10.34
CA LEU A 207 -1.56 10.51 9.71
C LEU A 207 -1.61 11.83 8.92
N SER A 208 -0.94 12.88 9.40
CA SER A 208 -0.80 14.16 8.67
C SER A 208 -0.04 13.98 7.36
N VAL A 209 1.04 13.19 7.36
CA VAL A 209 1.77 12.86 6.12
C VAL A 209 0.87 12.11 5.16
N ILE A 210 0.15 11.06 5.61
CA ILE A 210 -0.75 10.28 4.73
C ILE A 210 -1.85 11.18 4.17
N ARG A 211 -2.45 12.06 5.00
CA ARG A 211 -3.43 13.06 4.54
C ARG A 211 -2.87 13.98 3.46
N GLY A 212 -1.63 14.44 3.62
CA GLY A 212 -0.92 15.28 2.65
C GLY A 212 -0.54 14.55 1.34
N LEU A 213 -0.73 13.23 1.26
CA LEU A 213 -0.57 12.46 0.02
C LEU A 213 -1.84 12.47 -0.84
N LYS A 214 -3.02 12.75 -0.27
CA LYS A 214 -4.28 12.77 -1.02
C LYS A 214 -4.21 13.83 -2.12
N SER A 215 -4.39 13.40 -3.36
CA SER A 215 -4.46 14.23 -4.56
C SER A 215 -5.22 13.47 -5.64
N SER A 216 -5.65 14.14 -6.70
CA SER A 216 -6.35 13.52 -7.83
C SER A 216 -5.60 12.35 -8.49
N ASP A 217 -4.29 12.27 -8.28
CA ASP A 217 -3.45 11.23 -8.86
C ASP A 217 -3.03 10.13 -7.85
N SER A 218 -3.40 10.29 -6.57
CA SER A 218 -2.97 9.37 -5.49
C SER A 218 -4.11 8.45 -5.08
N THR A 219 -4.18 7.28 -5.71
CA THR A 219 -5.12 6.22 -5.32
C THR A 219 -4.59 5.49 -4.08
N MET A 220 -5.38 5.42 -3.01
CA MET A 220 -4.93 4.84 -1.74
C MET A 220 -5.92 3.85 -1.15
N ILE A 221 -5.39 2.81 -0.50
CA ILE A 221 -6.16 1.87 0.34
C ILE A 221 -5.53 1.91 1.73
N VAL A 222 -6.32 2.23 2.74
CA VAL A 222 -5.84 2.37 4.12
C VAL A 222 -6.61 1.44 5.04
N VAL A 223 -5.94 0.41 5.55
CA VAL A 223 -6.45 -0.39 6.67
C VAL A 223 -6.08 0.36 7.95
N THR A 224 -7.07 0.73 8.75
CA THR A 224 -6.84 1.54 9.94
C THR A 224 -7.87 1.27 11.04
N HIS A 225 -7.45 1.53 12.28
CA HIS A 225 -8.31 1.62 13.46
C HIS A 225 -8.59 3.08 13.88
N GLU A 226 -7.98 4.05 13.22
CA GLU A 226 -8.15 5.49 13.45
C GLU A 226 -9.42 5.99 12.76
N MET A 227 -10.56 5.98 13.47
CA MET A 227 -11.87 6.29 12.86
C MET A 227 -11.98 7.73 12.40
N GLU A 228 -11.47 8.68 13.17
CA GLU A 228 -11.45 10.11 12.81
C GLU A 228 -10.58 10.36 11.57
N PHE A 229 -9.47 9.65 11.44
CA PHE A 229 -8.66 9.71 10.23
C PHE A 229 -9.42 9.15 9.02
N ALA A 230 -10.01 7.96 9.14
CA ALA A 230 -10.81 7.36 8.08
C ALA A 230 -11.96 8.29 7.63
N ARG A 231 -12.68 8.88 8.60
CA ARG A 231 -13.76 9.85 8.34
C ARG A 231 -13.29 11.08 7.58
N SER A 232 -12.10 11.61 7.90
CA SER A 232 -11.61 12.89 7.35
C SER A 232 -10.89 12.74 6.01
N VAL A 233 -10.40 11.55 5.64
CA VAL A 233 -9.54 11.35 4.48
C VAL A 233 -10.16 10.46 3.42
N ALA A 234 -10.95 9.45 3.81
CA ALA A 234 -11.52 8.50 2.87
C ALA A 234 -12.63 9.12 2.02
N ASP A 235 -12.70 8.70 0.76
CA ASP A 235 -13.84 8.96 -0.13
C ASP A 235 -14.89 7.86 0.00
N ARG A 236 -14.44 6.64 0.33
CA ARG A 236 -15.27 5.47 0.62
C ARG A 236 -14.70 4.69 1.80
N VAL A 237 -15.59 4.07 2.55
CA VAL A 237 -15.24 3.21 3.70
C VAL A 237 -15.91 1.86 3.50
N ILE A 238 -15.16 0.79 3.71
CA ILE A 238 -15.70 -0.57 3.83
C ILE A 238 -15.49 -1.10 5.25
N PHE A 239 -16.51 -1.70 5.80
CA PHE A 239 -16.45 -2.42 7.06
C PHE A 239 -16.38 -3.92 6.77
N MET A 240 -15.31 -4.57 7.21
CA MET A 240 -15.09 -6.00 7.07
C MET A 240 -15.38 -6.73 8.38
N ALA A 241 -16.19 -7.77 8.31
CA ALA A 241 -16.45 -8.70 9.39
C ALA A 241 -16.52 -10.15 8.87
N ASN A 242 -15.98 -11.10 9.62
CA ASN A 242 -16.05 -12.53 9.31
C ASN A 242 -15.60 -12.93 7.89
N GLY A 243 -14.69 -12.19 7.28
CA GLY A 243 -14.16 -12.46 5.95
C GLY A 243 -14.98 -11.94 4.78
N VAL A 244 -16.00 -11.10 5.03
CA VAL A 244 -16.84 -10.45 4.01
C VAL A 244 -16.85 -8.94 4.20
N ILE A 245 -17.23 -8.20 3.17
CA ILE A 245 -17.64 -6.80 3.28
C ILE A 245 -19.08 -6.78 3.79
N GLU A 246 -19.25 -6.35 5.02
CA GLU A 246 -20.54 -6.29 5.70
C GLU A 246 -21.30 -5.01 5.35
N GLU A 247 -20.58 -3.89 5.24
CA GLU A 247 -21.14 -2.60 4.87
C GLU A 247 -20.13 -1.75 4.11
N GLU A 248 -20.61 -0.94 3.19
CA GLU A 248 -19.82 -0.04 2.36
C GLU A 248 -20.61 1.24 2.09
N GLY A 249 -19.93 2.38 2.08
CA GLY A 249 -20.53 3.67 1.79
C GLY A 249 -19.54 4.83 1.90
N THR A 250 -20.08 6.05 1.86
CA THR A 250 -19.32 7.26 2.23
C THR A 250 -18.99 7.25 3.74
N PRO A 251 -18.00 8.04 4.19
CA PRO A 251 -17.75 8.18 5.63
C PRO A 251 -19.01 8.58 6.43
N GLU A 252 -19.84 9.49 5.88
CA GLU A 252 -21.08 9.93 6.52
C GLU A 252 -22.08 8.80 6.67
N GLU A 253 -22.20 7.92 5.68
CA GLU A 253 -23.11 6.77 5.73
C GLU A 253 -22.64 5.73 6.76
N VAL A 254 -21.36 5.35 6.68
CA VAL A 254 -20.79 4.26 7.49
C VAL A 254 -20.65 4.66 8.97
N PHE A 255 -20.19 5.90 9.24
CA PHE A 255 -19.97 6.37 10.61
C PHE A 255 -21.17 7.10 11.22
N GLY A 256 -21.99 7.76 10.39
CA GLY A 256 -23.12 8.58 10.85
C GLY A 256 -24.46 7.84 10.86
N ASN A 257 -24.65 6.89 9.95
CA ASN A 257 -25.91 6.13 9.83
C ASN A 257 -25.65 4.64 9.50
N PRO A 258 -24.91 3.91 10.34
CA PRO A 258 -24.60 2.50 10.12
C PRO A 258 -25.88 1.65 10.06
N LYS A 259 -25.96 0.78 9.05
CA LYS A 259 -27.12 -0.11 8.82
C LYS A 259 -26.94 -1.45 9.54
N SER A 260 -25.72 -2.02 9.46
CA SER A 260 -25.40 -3.31 10.07
C SER A 260 -25.31 -3.20 11.60
N GLU A 261 -25.98 -4.12 12.32
CA GLU A 261 -25.85 -4.22 13.76
C GLU A 261 -24.40 -4.57 14.20
N THR A 262 -23.69 -5.32 13.35
CA THR A 262 -22.27 -5.65 13.58
C THR A 262 -21.41 -4.38 13.57
N LEU A 263 -21.66 -3.49 12.60
CA LEU A 263 -20.96 -2.21 12.48
C LEU A 263 -21.30 -1.29 13.67
N LYS A 264 -22.58 -1.16 14.03
CA LYS A 264 -23.00 -0.36 15.21
C LYS A 264 -22.26 -0.82 16.47
N ASN A 265 -22.24 -2.13 16.70
CA ASN A 265 -21.55 -2.70 17.86
C ASN A 265 -20.01 -2.49 17.79
N PHE A 266 -19.42 -2.50 16.60
CA PHE A 266 -18.00 -2.21 16.40
C PHE A 266 -17.70 -0.74 16.73
N LEU A 267 -18.49 0.20 16.21
CA LEU A 267 -18.31 1.63 16.46
C LEU A 267 -18.50 1.99 17.94
N HIS A 268 -19.49 1.42 18.63
CA HIS A 268 -19.70 1.66 20.07
C HIS A 268 -18.56 1.14 20.96
N LYS A 269 -17.78 0.17 20.49
CA LYS A 269 -16.63 -0.37 21.26
C LYS A 269 -15.33 0.35 20.96
N SER A 270 -15.28 1.20 19.94
CA SER A 270 -14.08 1.97 19.56
C SER A 270 -13.98 3.21 20.45
N PRO A 271 -12.90 3.37 21.25
CA PRO A 271 -12.80 4.44 22.27
C PRO A 271 -12.61 5.85 21.71
N GLU A 272 -12.63 6.05 20.40
CA GLU A 272 -12.28 7.30 19.71
C GLU A 272 -13.48 8.00 19.03
N MET A 273 -14.69 7.84 19.56
CA MET A 273 -15.86 8.64 19.13
C MET A 273 -16.42 9.48 20.26
#